data_2ced60be3495eb0a4fd22f1cd9fe0427
#
_entry.id   2ced60be3495eb0a4fd22f1cd9fe0427
#
_cell.length_a   1.000
_cell.length_b   1.000
_cell.length_c   1.000
_cell.angle_alpha   90.00
_cell.angle_beta   90.00
_cell.angle_gamma   90.00
#
_symmetry.space_group_name_H-M   'P 1'
#
loop_
_entity.id
_entity.type
_entity.pdbx_description
1 polymer ?
#
loop_
_entity_poly.entity_id
_entity_poly.type
_entity_poly.pdbx_seq_one_letter_code
_entity_poly.pdbx_strand_id
1 'polypeptide(L)'
;MNDSDAEGDPLVAGLLSSVAHGVLDFRPDGSFIYTPEADFEGPDSFRYSAAGGARTSSPVVVRIIVTGENDPPVTGEDYYLAIADQELVIDAGSGLLSNDSDVDSLTLSVTVTSSPAHGELSMNENGSFSYMPSPSFSGSDSFTYRVSDGSVYSGPATVTIQVGGASDAIVINEIMYHPEGGNTSHEFIELLNIGDGPIKVEGWQFTSGIGIVLPELTIPAGGFLVLTAD
;
A
#
# COMPACT_ATOMS: atom_id res chain seq x y z
N MET A 1 -14.94 -35.29 -25.60
CA MET A 1 -14.93 -34.56 -26.89
C MET A 1 -16.37 -34.42 -27.34
N ASN A 2 -16.74 -33.21 -27.80
CA ASN A 2 -18.05 -32.87 -28.34
C ASN A 2 -18.00 -32.62 -29.87
N ASP A 3 -16.77 -32.62 -30.43
CA ASP A 3 -16.56 -32.51 -31.85
C ASP A 3 -16.58 -33.90 -32.51
N SER A 4 -17.16 -34.00 -33.69
CA SER A 4 -17.24 -35.26 -34.46
C SER A 4 -17.10 -35.00 -35.95
N ASP A 5 -16.55 -35.94 -36.65
CA ASP A 5 -16.50 -36.03 -38.12
C ASP A 5 -17.50 -37.06 -38.63
N ALA A 6 -18.25 -36.72 -39.68
CA ALA A 6 -19.30 -37.59 -40.20
C ALA A 6 -18.75 -38.86 -40.90
N GLU A 7 -17.57 -38.75 -41.47
CA GLU A 7 -16.84 -39.83 -42.16
C GLU A 7 -15.98 -40.64 -41.18
N GLY A 8 -15.82 -40.14 -39.92
CA GLY A 8 -15.02 -40.80 -38.87
C GLY A 8 -13.52 -40.50 -38.96
N ASP A 9 -13.14 -39.47 -39.68
CA ASP A 9 -11.73 -39.04 -39.79
C ASP A 9 -11.19 -38.53 -38.42
N PRO A 10 -9.92 -38.78 -38.11
CA PRO A 10 -9.28 -38.21 -36.93
C PRO A 10 -9.32 -36.68 -36.97
N LEU A 11 -9.79 -36.07 -35.87
CA LEU A 11 -9.86 -34.61 -35.73
C LEU A 11 -8.56 -34.05 -35.16
N VAL A 12 -8.11 -32.92 -35.74
CA VAL A 12 -7.01 -32.12 -35.25
C VAL A 12 -7.52 -30.72 -34.97
N ALA A 13 -7.36 -30.26 -33.75
CA ALA A 13 -7.76 -28.91 -33.35
C ALA A 13 -6.64 -27.90 -33.63
N GLY A 14 -7.02 -26.79 -34.24
CA GLY A 14 -6.12 -25.67 -34.53
C GLY A 14 -6.58 -24.38 -33.83
N LEU A 15 -5.72 -23.76 -33.03
CA LEU A 15 -5.99 -22.50 -32.39
C LEU A 15 -6.04 -21.36 -33.42
N LEU A 16 -7.07 -20.53 -33.37
CA LEU A 16 -7.25 -19.36 -34.24
C LEU A 16 -7.01 -18.05 -33.54
N SER A 17 -7.39 -17.92 -32.27
CA SER A 17 -7.04 -16.82 -31.39
C SER A 17 -6.89 -17.31 -29.96
N SER A 18 -5.93 -16.76 -29.25
CA SER A 18 -5.69 -17.07 -27.85
C SER A 18 -6.60 -16.24 -26.93
N VAL A 19 -6.54 -16.51 -25.65
CA VAL A 19 -7.11 -15.76 -24.52
C VAL A 19 -6.51 -14.35 -24.43
N ALA A 20 -7.20 -13.45 -23.75
CA ALA A 20 -6.74 -12.08 -23.54
C ALA A 20 -6.05 -11.86 -22.18
N HIS A 21 -6.45 -12.64 -21.15
CA HIS A 21 -6.06 -12.43 -19.75
C HIS A 21 -5.44 -13.69 -19.13
N GLY A 22 -4.36 -14.19 -19.74
CA GLY A 22 -3.68 -15.36 -19.23
C GLY A 22 -2.84 -16.10 -20.25
N VAL A 23 -2.46 -17.31 -19.90
CA VAL A 23 -1.70 -18.23 -20.76
C VAL A 23 -2.56 -19.42 -21.10
N LEU A 24 -2.62 -19.74 -22.40
CA LEU A 24 -3.33 -20.91 -22.94
C LEU A 24 -2.32 -21.89 -23.54
N ASP A 25 -2.20 -23.09 -22.96
CA ASP A 25 -1.53 -24.22 -23.58
C ASP A 25 -2.59 -25.07 -24.32
N PHE A 26 -2.70 -24.86 -25.62
CA PHE A 26 -3.68 -25.52 -26.49
C PHE A 26 -3.03 -26.62 -27.31
N ARG A 27 -3.61 -27.82 -27.33
CA ARG A 27 -3.05 -29.01 -27.98
C ARG A 27 -3.87 -29.47 -29.17
N PRO A 28 -3.21 -30.15 -30.13
CA PRO A 28 -3.89 -30.66 -31.36
C PRO A 28 -5.02 -31.64 -31.11
N ASP A 29 -5.04 -32.32 -29.96
CA ASP A 29 -6.13 -33.23 -29.55
C ASP A 29 -7.36 -32.49 -28.98
N GLY A 30 -7.30 -31.15 -28.96
CA GLY A 30 -8.35 -30.27 -28.41
C GLY A 30 -8.32 -30.12 -26.91
N SER A 31 -7.35 -30.73 -26.23
CA SER A 31 -7.13 -30.47 -24.81
C SER A 31 -6.43 -29.11 -24.61
N PHE A 32 -6.69 -28.47 -23.48
CA PHE A 32 -6.03 -27.22 -23.13
C PHE A 32 -5.85 -27.08 -21.63
N ILE A 33 -4.87 -26.26 -21.26
CA ILE A 33 -4.69 -25.71 -19.91
C ILE A 33 -4.76 -24.20 -20.04
N TYR A 34 -5.59 -23.58 -19.23
CA TYR A 34 -5.67 -22.13 -19.09
C TYR A 34 -5.20 -21.73 -17.71
N THR A 35 -4.29 -20.76 -17.65
CA THR A 35 -3.81 -20.13 -16.42
C THR A 35 -4.13 -18.66 -16.54
N PRO A 36 -5.08 -18.12 -15.76
CA PRO A 36 -5.37 -16.69 -15.76
C PRO A 36 -4.19 -15.86 -15.27
N GLU A 37 -4.17 -14.57 -15.60
CA GLU A 37 -3.32 -13.59 -14.92
C GLU A 37 -3.69 -13.54 -13.45
N ALA A 38 -2.72 -13.12 -12.61
CA ALA A 38 -2.99 -12.90 -11.20
C ALA A 38 -4.13 -11.88 -11.04
N ASP A 39 -5.02 -12.13 -10.09
CA ASP A 39 -6.14 -11.26 -9.70
C ASP A 39 -7.16 -10.98 -10.84
N PHE A 40 -7.05 -11.69 -11.97
CA PHE A 40 -8.03 -11.57 -13.04
C PHE A 40 -9.32 -12.29 -12.69
N GLU A 41 -10.43 -11.59 -12.75
CA GLU A 41 -11.79 -12.14 -12.73
C GLU A 41 -12.59 -11.69 -13.95
N GLY A 42 -13.55 -12.51 -14.36
CA GLY A 42 -14.41 -12.16 -15.48
C GLY A 42 -14.34 -13.16 -16.66
N PRO A 43 -14.93 -12.78 -17.81
CA PRO A 43 -14.97 -13.62 -18.99
C PRO A 43 -13.68 -13.51 -19.80
N ASP A 44 -13.15 -14.65 -20.21
CA ASP A 44 -12.13 -14.76 -21.23
C ASP A 44 -12.58 -15.75 -22.31
N SER A 45 -11.88 -15.79 -23.44
CA SER A 45 -12.24 -16.68 -24.53
C SER A 45 -11.09 -16.93 -25.51
N PHE A 46 -11.14 -18.07 -26.16
CA PHE A 46 -10.31 -18.37 -27.32
C PHE A 46 -11.14 -18.95 -28.45
N ARG A 47 -10.57 -19.03 -29.64
CA ARG A 47 -11.22 -19.58 -30.82
C ARG A 47 -10.37 -20.69 -31.43
N TYR A 48 -11.02 -21.74 -31.86
CA TYR A 48 -10.37 -22.83 -32.56
C TYR A 48 -11.22 -23.34 -33.74
N SER A 49 -10.64 -24.15 -34.58
CA SER A 49 -11.33 -24.96 -35.60
C SER A 49 -10.82 -26.40 -35.52
N ALA A 50 -11.65 -27.34 -35.90
CA ALA A 50 -11.28 -28.74 -36.02
C ALA A 50 -11.14 -29.12 -37.51
N ALA A 51 -10.05 -29.80 -37.85
CA ALA A 51 -9.81 -30.35 -39.18
C ALA A 51 -9.91 -31.85 -39.15
N GLY A 52 -10.71 -32.44 -40.08
CA GLY A 52 -10.81 -33.88 -40.34
C GLY A 52 -10.61 -34.12 -41.83
N GLY A 53 -9.63 -34.95 -42.19
CA GLY A 53 -9.29 -35.22 -43.61
C GLY A 53 -8.93 -33.91 -44.35
N ALA A 54 -9.68 -33.61 -45.41
CA ALA A 54 -9.49 -32.41 -46.23
C ALA A 54 -10.40 -31.23 -45.85
N ARG A 55 -11.17 -31.33 -44.78
CA ARG A 55 -12.16 -30.32 -44.35
C ARG A 55 -11.82 -29.70 -43.00
N THR A 56 -12.21 -28.46 -42.85
CA THR A 56 -12.06 -27.71 -41.56
C THR A 56 -13.42 -27.15 -41.16
N SER A 57 -13.75 -27.23 -39.90
CA SER A 57 -14.97 -26.64 -39.32
C SER A 57 -14.98 -25.13 -39.40
N SER A 58 -16.15 -24.51 -39.24
CA SER A 58 -16.25 -23.13 -38.91
C SER A 58 -15.59 -22.86 -37.54
N PRO A 59 -15.06 -21.64 -37.31
CA PRO A 59 -14.49 -21.27 -36.04
C PRO A 59 -15.49 -21.39 -34.87
N VAL A 60 -15.05 -21.96 -33.77
CA VAL A 60 -15.81 -22.12 -32.53
C VAL A 60 -15.18 -21.28 -31.45
N VAL A 61 -16.01 -20.63 -30.64
CA VAL A 61 -15.58 -19.84 -29.46
C VAL A 61 -15.71 -20.70 -28.20
N VAL A 62 -14.63 -20.83 -27.47
CA VAL A 62 -14.64 -21.38 -26.12
C VAL A 62 -14.64 -20.19 -25.16
N ARG A 63 -15.65 -20.14 -24.30
CA ARG A 63 -15.78 -19.12 -23.25
C ARG A 63 -15.32 -19.71 -21.93
N ILE A 64 -14.52 -18.93 -21.20
CA ILE A 64 -14.02 -19.25 -19.88
C ILE A 64 -14.58 -18.17 -18.95
N ILE A 65 -15.05 -18.54 -17.80
CA ILE A 65 -15.41 -17.60 -16.72
C ILE A 65 -14.43 -17.86 -15.59
N VAL A 66 -13.65 -16.85 -15.27
CA VAL A 66 -12.77 -16.86 -14.12
C VAL A 66 -13.53 -16.18 -12.97
N THR A 67 -13.65 -16.91 -11.88
CA THR A 67 -14.21 -16.38 -10.63
C THR A 67 -13.05 -16.02 -9.71
N GLY A 68 -13.02 -14.78 -9.22
CA GLY A 68 -12.05 -14.34 -8.23
C GLY A 68 -12.24 -15.09 -6.91
N GLU A 69 -11.15 -15.26 -6.19
CA GLU A 69 -11.15 -15.56 -4.75
C GLU A 69 -10.81 -14.27 -4.03
N ASN A 70 -11.39 -14.06 -2.84
CA ASN A 70 -11.12 -12.86 -2.06
C ASN A 70 -9.75 -12.95 -1.41
N ASP A 71 -8.89 -12.00 -1.68
CA ASP A 71 -7.58 -11.84 -1.07
C ASP A 71 -7.67 -11.03 0.24
N PRO A 72 -6.77 -11.22 1.19
CA PRO A 72 -6.73 -10.41 2.40
C PRO A 72 -6.10 -9.03 2.13
N PRO A 73 -6.56 -7.97 2.83
CA PRO A 73 -5.94 -6.66 2.77
C PRO A 73 -4.44 -6.69 3.06
N VAL A 74 -3.69 -5.82 2.39
CA VAL A 74 -2.26 -5.59 2.61
C VAL A 74 -2.08 -4.32 3.43
N THR A 75 -1.39 -4.45 4.58
CA THR A 75 -1.18 -3.34 5.52
C THR A 75 0.27 -2.89 5.53
N GLY A 76 0.48 -1.56 5.63
CA GLY A 76 1.76 -0.93 5.89
C GLY A 76 2.04 -0.75 7.38
N GLU A 77 3.27 -0.38 7.72
CA GLU A 77 3.60 0.13 9.05
C GLU A 77 3.38 1.64 9.08
N ASP A 78 2.93 2.16 10.24
CA ASP A 78 2.66 3.58 10.43
C ASP A 78 3.60 4.19 11.45
N TYR A 79 3.92 5.47 11.23
CA TYR A 79 4.73 6.24 12.15
C TYR A 79 4.13 7.62 12.38
N TYR A 80 3.94 7.99 13.64
CA TYR A 80 3.42 9.28 14.05
C TYR A 80 4.29 9.95 15.11
N LEU A 81 4.23 11.27 15.14
CA LEU A 81 4.90 12.09 16.13
C LEU A 81 3.86 12.70 17.06
N ALA A 82 4.06 12.60 18.36
CA ALA A 82 3.22 13.17 19.39
C ALA A 82 4.05 14.08 20.31
N ILE A 83 3.41 15.07 20.90
CA ILE A 83 4.01 15.94 21.90
C ILE A 83 3.56 15.45 23.29
N ALA A 84 4.49 15.39 24.24
CA ALA A 84 4.18 14.99 25.61
C ALA A 84 3.06 15.87 26.20
N ASP A 85 2.16 15.25 26.96
CA ASP A 85 1.02 15.91 27.61
C ASP A 85 0.02 16.58 26.63
N GLN A 86 0.11 16.29 25.32
CA GLN A 86 -0.83 16.78 24.31
C GLN A 86 -1.48 15.64 23.55
N GLU A 87 -2.76 15.79 23.25
CA GLU A 87 -3.48 14.82 22.42
C GLU A 87 -3.04 14.93 20.96
N LEU A 88 -2.61 13.79 20.39
CA LEU A 88 -2.42 13.62 18.95
C LEU A 88 -3.77 13.24 18.33
N VAL A 89 -4.21 14.00 17.32
CA VAL A 89 -5.46 13.71 16.58
C VAL A 89 -5.11 13.52 15.11
N ILE A 90 -5.45 12.33 14.58
CA ILE A 90 -5.21 11.96 13.19
C ILE A 90 -6.54 11.75 12.49
N ASP A 91 -6.76 12.44 11.39
CA ASP A 91 -7.95 12.27 10.56
C ASP A 91 -7.84 11.03 9.65
N ALA A 92 -8.94 10.65 8.99
CA ALA A 92 -8.97 9.46 8.12
C ALA A 92 -8.06 9.59 6.88
N GLY A 93 -7.81 10.80 6.40
CA GLY A 93 -6.97 11.02 5.21
C GLY A 93 -5.48 10.81 5.48
N SER A 94 -5.06 10.96 6.74
CA SER A 94 -3.69 10.72 7.23
C SER A 94 -3.65 9.55 8.22
N GLY A 95 -4.76 8.83 8.36
CA GLY A 95 -4.95 7.72 9.29
C GLY A 95 -4.39 6.40 8.77
N LEU A 96 -4.60 5.34 9.54
CA LEU A 96 -3.99 4.03 9.33
C LEU A 96 -4.28 3.43 7.95
N LEU A 97 -5.46 3.70 7.36
CA LEU A 97 -5.83 3.15 6.05
C LEU A 97 -5.19 3.90 4.87
N SER A 98 -4.39 4.94 5.11
CA SER A 98 -3.83 5.77 4.03
C SER A 98 -2.75 5.04 3.19
N ASN A 99 -2.10 4.03 3.75
CA ASN A 99 -1.06 3.21 3.13
C ASN A 99 -1.47 1.73 3.02
N ASP A 100 -2.71 1.39 3.37
CA ASP A 100 -3.28 0.05 3.26
C ASP A 100 -4.07 -0.09 1.96
N SER A 101 -4.13 -1.30 1.42
CA SER A 101 -4.82 -1.59 0.17
C SER A 101 -5.40 -2.99 0.14
N ASP A 102 -6.36 -3.18 -0.75
CA ASP A 102 -6.95 -4.47 -1.06
C ASP A 102 -7.23 -4.55 -2.55
N VAL A 103 -6.99 -5.72 -3.17
CA VAL A 103 -7.15 -5.90 -4.61
C VAL A 103 -8.62 -6.04 -5.00
N ASP A 104 -9.45 -6.58 -4.11
CA ASP A 104 -10.86 -6.89 -4.35
C ASP A 104 -11.80 -5.85 -3.76
N SER A 105 -11.40 -5.13 -2.71
CA SER A 105 -12.26 -4.23 -1.96
C SER A 105 -11.72 -2.80 -1.88
N LEU A 106 -12.61 -1.85 -2.14
CA LEU A 106 -12.35 -0.42 -1.92
C LEU A 106 -12.75 0.05 -0.52
N THR A 107 -13.38 -0.82 0.27
CA THR A 107 -13.86 -0.47 1.61
C THR A 107 -13.14 -1.29 2.65
N LEU A 108 -12.32 -0.61 3.44
CA LEU A 108 -11.53 -1.21 4.51
C LEU A 108 -11.96 -0.67 5.87
N SER A 109 -11.79 -1.50 6.91
CA SER A 109 -12.07 -1.13 8.29
C SER A 109 -10.97 -1.61 9.24
N VAL A 110 -10.66 -0.78 10.25
CA VAL A 110 -9.58 -1.02 11.22
C VAL A 110 -10.11 -1.68 12.48
N THR A 111 -9.35 -2.62 13.00
CA THR A 111 -9.54 -3.21 14.33
C THR A 111 -8.22 -3.25 15.09
N VAL A 112 -8.17 -2.61 16.26
CA VAL A 112 -6.99 -2.63 17.15
C VAL A 112 -6.83 -4.02 17.76
N THR A 113 -5.60 -4.55 17.70
CA THR A 113 -5.26 -5.87 18.23
C THR A 113 -4.40 -5.82 19.50
N SER A 114 -3.66 -4.73 19.70
CA SER A 114 -3.01 -4.41 20.99
C SER A 114 -3.07 -2.91 21.25
N SER A 115 -3.27 -2.51 22.48
CA SER A 115 -3.24 -1.10 22.88
C SER A 115 -1.81 -0.61 23.15
N PRO A 116 -1.56 0.71 23.07
CA PRO A 116 -0.29 1.29 23.48
C PRO A 116 -0.07 1.11 24.99
N ALA A 117 1.20 1.08 25.40
CA ALA A 117 1.57 0.86 26.81
C ALA A 117 1.62 2.16 27.62
N HIS A 118 1.82 3.29 26.95
CA HIS A 118 2.11 4.58 27.58
C HIS A 118 1.16 5.68 27.14
N GLY A 119 -0.11 5.36 26.87
CA GLY A 119 -1.14 6.33 26.46
C GLY A 119 -2.51 5.71 26.32
N GLU A 120 -3.50 6.58 26.10
CA GLU A 120 -4.88 6.21 25.80
C GLU A 120 -5.15 6.40 24.30
N LEU A 121 -5.66 5.36 23.66
CA LEU A 121 -5.99 5.32 22.23
C LEU A 121 -7.51 5.29 22.05
N SER A 122 -8.03 6.19 21.22
CA SER A 122 -9.39 6.15 20.70
C SER A 122 -9.35 5.98 19.20
N MET A 123 -9.91 4.87 18.68
CA MET A 123 -9.84 4.47 17.28
C MET A 123 -11.21 4.42 16.63
N ASN A 124 -11.32 4.88 15.38
CA ASN A 124 -12.49 4.70 14.54
C ASN A 124 -12.22 3.67 13.43
N GLU A 125 -13.25 2.99 12.97
CA GLU A 125 -13.15 1.97 11.90
C GLU A 125 -12.58 2.51 10.58
N ASN A 126 -12.69 3.81 10.33
CA ASN A 126 -12.14 4.48 9.13
C ASN A 126 -10.64 4.82 9.23
N GLY A 127 -9.94 4.34 10.24
CA GLY A 127 -8.52 4.54 10.47
C GLY A 127 -8.14 5.87 11.13
N SER A 128 -9.08 6.77 11.38
CA SER A 128 -8.83 7.97 12.18
C SER A 128 -8.73 7.62 13.66
N PHE A 129 -7.88 8.33 14.40
CA PHE A 129 -7.70 8.06 15.83
C PHE A 129 -7.24 9.29 16.62
N SER A 130 -7.38 9.22 17.92
CA SER A 130 -6.66 10.08 18.83
C SER A 130 -5.83 9.28 19.84
N TYR A 131 -4.69 9.83 20.22
CA TYR A 131 -3.79 9.26 21.20
C TYR A 131 -3.37 10.32 22.20
N MET A 132 -3.60 10.04 23.49
CA MET A 132 -3.16 10.89 24.59
C MET A 132 -2.02 10.18 25.31
N PRO A 133 -0.78 10.70 25.25
CA PRO A 133 0.33 10.15 26.02
C PRO A 133 0.05 10.17 27.54
N SER A 134 0.56 9.20 28.26
CA SER A 134 0.56 9.23 29.74
C SER A 134 1.30 10.48 30.23
N PRO A 135 0.90 11.07 31.37
CA PRO A 135 1.52 12.30 31.86
C PRO A 135 3.06 12.22 31.93
N SER A 136 3.72 13.20 31.34
CA SER A 136 5.18 13.32 31.27
C SER A 136 5.90 12.16 30.58
N PHE A 137 5.20 11.30 29.82
CA PHE A 137 5.83 10.26 29.03
C PHE A 137 6.55 10.87 27.83
N SER A 138 7.77 10.41 27.58
CA SER A 138 8.53 10.66 26.35
C SER A 138 9.24 9.39 25.93
N GLY A 139 9.35 9.16 24.62
CA GLY A 139 9.92 7.95 24.07
C GLY A 139 9.01 7.30 23.03
N SER A 140 9.32 6.08 22.65
CA SER A 140 8.53 5.33 21.69
C SER A 140 7.42 4.55 22.40
N ASP A 141 6.21 4.69 21.91
CA ASP A 141 5.07 3.83 22.22
C ASP A 141 4.57 3.15 20.94
N SER A 142 3.78 2.10 21.07
CA SER A 142 3.28 1.38 19.90
C SER A 142 1.99 0.64 20.20
N PHE A 143 1.20 0.45 19.16
CA PHE A 143 0.04 -0.45 19.17
C PHE A 143 -0.02 -1.23 17.84
N THR A 144 -0.87 -2.24 17.79
CA THR A 144 -1.05 -3.03 16.57
C THR A 144 -2.52 -3.06 16.15
N TYR A 145 -2.74 -3.17 14.85
CA TYR A 145 -4.06 -3.26 14.26
C TYR A 145 -4.11 -4.30 13.15
N ARG A 146 -5.31 -4.60 12.69
CA ARG A 146 -5.61 -5.36 11.48
C ARG A 146 -6.66 -4.62 10.69
N VAL A 147 -6.65 -4.87 9.39
CA VAL A 147 -7.63 -4.34 8.45
C VAL A 147 -8.51 -5.47 7.95
N SER A 148 -9.80 -5.19 7.79
CA SER A 148 -10.77 -6.10 7.19
C SER A 148 -11.43 -5.44 5.97
N ASP A 149 -11.63 -6.23 4.93
CA ASP A 149 -12.46 -5.96 3.74
C ASP A 149 -13.95 -6.30 3.96
N GLY A 150 -14.31 -6.80 5.14
CA GLY A 150 -15.64 -7.32 5.49
C GLY A 150 -15.74 -8.86 5.40
N SER A 151 -14.76 -9.53 4.81
CA SER A 151 -14.72 -11.00 4.62
C SER A 151 -13.57 -11.64 5.41
N VAL A 152 -12.37 -11.10 5.27
CA VAL A 152 -11.14 -11.60 5.90
C VAL A 152 -10.36 -10.46 6.54
N TYR A 153 -9.34 -10.81 7.32
CA TYR A 153 -8.44 -9.85 7.97
C TYR A 153 -7.04 -9.96 7.38
N SER A 154 -6.36 -8.80 7.31
CA SER A 154 -4.92 -8.73 7.06
C SER A 154 -4.09 -9.42 8.14
N GLY A 155 -2.79 -9.57 7.91
CA GLY A 155 -1.80 -9.70 8.98
C GLY A 155 -1.83 -8.48 9.92
N PRO A 156 -1.25 -8.59 11.14
CA PRO A 156 -1.14 -7.43 12.03
C PRO A 156 -0.11 -6.43 11.50
N ALA A 157 -0.45 -5.14 11.53
CA ALA A 157 0.47 -4.03 11.30
C ALA A 157 0.80 -3.32 12.61
N THR A 158 1.97 -2.69 12.66
CA THR A 158 2.46 -1.96 13.82
C THR A 158 2.38 -0.46 13.57
N VAL A 159 1.82 0.26 14.53
CA VAL A 159 1.90 1.71 14.60
C VAL A 159 2.93 2.08 15.66
N THR A 160 3.89 2.91 15.28
CA THR A 160 4.87 3.49 16.19
C THR A 160 4.55 4.96 16.41
N ILE A 161 4.43 5.36 17.67
CA ILE A 161 4.23 6.76 18.06
C ILE A 161 5.48 7.22 18.82
N GLN A 162 6.21 8.15 18.25
CA GLN A 162 7.33 8.80 18.94
C GLN A 162 6.80 9.99 19.71
N VAL A 163 6.79 9.91 21.04
CA VAL A 163 6.39 11.00 21.92
C VAL A 163 7.62 11.83 22.28
N GLY A 164 7.64 13.09 21.84
CA GLY A 164 8.67 14.04 22.23
C GLY A 164 8.50 14.50 23.66
N GLY A 165 9.61 14.55 24.42
CA GLY A 165 9.61 15.17 25.74
C GLY A 165 9.36 16.69 25.61
N ALA A 166 8.84 17.26 26.67
CA ALA A 166 8.54 18.70 26.82
C ALA A 166 9.76 19.64 26.68
N SER A 167 10.92 19.15 26.36
CA SER A 167 12.12 19.96 26.11
C SER A 167 12.99 19.31 25.04
N ASP A 168 13.17 19.95 23.93
CA ASP A 168 14.29 19.80 22.99
C ASP A 168 14.25 18.62 21.99
N ALA A 169 13.15 18.34 21.33
CA ALA A 169 13.17 17.41 20.21
C ALA A 169 12.93 18.11 18.86
N ILE A 170 13.95 18.14 18.03
CA ILE A 170 13.82 18.42 16.60
C ILE A 170 13.87 17.07 15.87
N VAL A 171 12.89 16.84 15.01
CA VAL A 171 12.81 15.66 14.16
C VAL A 171 12.86 16.07 12.69
N ILE A 172 13.35 15.17 11.83
CA ILE A 172 13.19 15.32 10.39
C ILE A 172 11.77 14.88 10.08
N ASN A 173 10.91 15.82 9.68
CA ASN A 173 9.50 15.57 9.40
C ASN A 173 9.28 15.12 7.96
N GLU A 174 10.01 15.71 7.02
CA GLU A 174 9.93 15.37 5.61
C GLU A 174 11.28 15.49 4.93
N ILE A 175 11.55 14.59 3.98
CA ILE A 175 12.69 14.66 3.06
C ILE A 175 12.14 14.52 1.65
N MET A 176 12.26 15.57 0.84
CA MET A 176 12.01 15.52 -0.59
C MET A 176 13.34 15.45 -1.34
N TYR A 177 13.60 14.29 -1.94
CA TYR A 177 14.82 14.03 -2.71
C TYR A 177 14.46 13.53 -4.10
N HIS A 178 15.04 14.14 -5.11
CA HIS A 178 14.78 13.82 -6.54
C HIS A 178 13.30 13.89 -6.95
N PRO A 179 12.66 15.08 -6.88
CA PRO A 179 11.31 15.24 -7.38
C PRO A 179 11.24 14.91 -8.89
N GLU A 180 10.10 14.43 -9.35
CA GLU A 180 9.89 14.10 -10.76
C GLU A 180 10.29 15.27 -11.67
N GLY A 181 11.18 14.98 -12.66
CA GLY A 181 11.67 15.98 -13.61
C GLY A 181 13.10 16.47 -13.36
N GLY A 182 13.81 15.97 -12.33
CA GLY A 182 15.23 16.26 -12.10
C GLY A 182 15.52 17.72 -11.72
N ASN A 183 14.53 18.44 -11.20
CA ASN A 183 14.70 19.83 -10.76
C ASN A 183 15.13 19.85 -9.29
N THR A 184 16.39 20.11 -9.03
CA THR A 184 16.98 20.16 -7.68
C THR A 184 16.43 21.31 -6.82
N SER A 185 15.80 22.34 -7.42
CA SER A 185 15.20 23.44 -6.68
C SER A 185 13.97 23.07 -5.84
N HIS A 186 13.51 21.83 -5.93
CA HIS A 186 12.42 21.28 -5.12
C HIS A 186 12.90 20.29 -4.07
N GLU A 187 14.21 20.08 -3.95
CA GLU A 187 14.76 19.24 -2.89
C GLU A 187 14.73 19.99 -1.56
N PHE A 188 14.21 19.34 -0.52
CA PHE A 188 14.16 19.97 0.81
C PHE A 188 14.22 18.93 1.93
N ILE A 189 14.59 19.42 3.11
CA ILE A 189 14.44 18.72 4.39
C ILE A 189 13.64 19.63 5.29
N GLU A 190 12.57 19.09 5.86
CA GLU A 190 11.79 19.77 6.88
C GLU A 190 12.17 19.27 8.27
N LEU A 191 12.53 20.20 9.15
CA LEU A 191 12.76 19.96 10.57
C LEU A 191 11.57 20.46 11.37
N LEU A 192 10.96 19.61 12.18
CA LEU A 192 9.86 19.94 13.07
C LEU A 192 10.32 19.95 14.53
N ASN A 193 9.99 21.02 15.26
CA ASN A 193 10.14 21.07 16.71
C ASN A 193 8.91 20.40 17.36
N ILE A 194 9.06 19.18 17.85
CA ILE A 194 8.02 18.45 18.58
C ILE A 194 8.08 18.69 20.10
N GLY A 195 8.97 19.55 20.56
CA GLY A 195 9.06 19.98 21.95
C GLY A 195 8.02 21.06 22.29
N ASP A 196 7.81 21.33 23.57
CA ASP A 196 6.88 22.32 24.08
C ASP A 196 7.46 23.75 24.19
N GLY A 197 8.76 23.90 23.95
CA GLY A 197 9.48 25.15 23.97
C GLY A 197 10.20 25.50 22.67
N PRO A 198 10.60 26.76 22.48
CA PRO A 198 11.39 27.18 21.32
C PRO A 198 12.80 26.58 21.39
N ILE A 199 13.29 25.99 20.31
CA ILE A 199 14.63 25.39 20.21
C ILE A 199 15.53 26.22 19.33
N LYS A 200 16.71 26.63 19.88
CA LYS A 200 17.77 27.25 19.08
C LYS A 200 18.56 26.20 18.34
N VAL A 201 18.68 26.38 17.03
CA VAL A 201 19.39 25.43 16.13
C VAL A 201 20.70 25.99 15.57
N GLU A 202 21.18 27.13 16.13
CA GLU A 202 22.44 27.74 15.75
C GLU A 202 23.62 26.74 15.81
N GLY A 203 24.37 26.65 14.75
CA GLY A 203 25.55 25.77 14.67
C GLY A 203 25.25 24.28 14.52
N TRP A 204 23.98 23.88 14.49
CA TRP A 204 23.62 22.53 14.19
C TRP A 204 24.04 22.16 12.77
N GLN A 205 24.52 20.94 12.58
CA GLN A 205 24.96 20.47 11.29
C GLN A 205 24.55 19.01 11.09
N PHE A 206 24.33 18.65 9.84
CA PHE A 206 24.19 17.26 9.47
C PHE A 206 25.59 16.62 9.42
N THR A 207 25.80 15.55 10.17
CA THR A 207 27.12 14.88 10.28
C THR A 207 27.46 13.99 9.09
N SER A 208 26.49 13.73 8.21
CA SER A 208 26.67 12.87 7.02
C SER A 208 25.74 13.33 5.89
N GLY A 209 26.27 13.42 4.69
CA GLY A 209 25.53 13.61 3.44
C GLY A 209 25.24 15.05 3.06
N ILE A 210 24.93 15.95 3.99
CA ILE A 210 24.57 17.34 3.73
C ILE A 210 25.53 18.25 4.48
N GLY A 211 26.21 19.16 3.76
CA GLY A 211 27.22 20.06 4.32
C GLY A 211 26.65 21.38 4.87
N ILE A 212 25.42 21.38 5.40
CA ILE A 212 24.76 22.58 5.90
C ILE A 212 25.01 22.76 7.39
N VAL A 213 25.43 23.97 7.78
CA VAL A 213 25.45 24.44 9.17
C VAL A 213 24.31 25.42 9.33
N LEU A 214 23.42 25.18 10.28
CA LEU A 214 22.27 26.03 10.51
C LEU A 214 22.70 27.40 11.11
N PRO A 215 22.16 28.52 10.59
CA PRO A 215 22.41 29.84 11.13
C PRO A 215 21.76 30.02 12.51
N GLU A 216 21.91 31.21 13.13
CA GLU A 216 21.20 31.57 14.34
C GLU A 216 19.69 31.65 14.05
N LEU A 217 18.99 30.56 14.33
CA LEU A 217 17.54 30.41 14.16
C LEU A 217 16.94 29.78 15.41
N THR A 218 15.67 30.07 15.63
CA THR A 218 14.87 29.44 16.69
C THR A 218 13.60 28.86 16.04
N ILE A 219 13.37 27.60 16.24
CA ILE A 219 12.13 26.92 15.81
C ILE A 219 11.18 26.92 17.00
N PRO A 220 10.03 27.61 16.91
CA PRO A 220 9.06 27.64 18.01
C PRO A 220 8.47 26.25 18.25
N ALA A 221 7.86 26.01 19.40
CA ALA A 221 7.13 24.79 19.70
C ALA A 221 6.08 24.51 18.60
N GLY A 222 6.04 23.29 18.07
CA GLY A 222 5.19 22.90 16.95
C GLY A 222 5.53 23.60 15.62
N GLY A 223 6.58 24.41 15.58
CA GLY A 223 7.08 25.07 14.36
C GLY A 223 8.03 24.19 13.57
N PHE A 224 8.21 24.54 12.31
CA PHE A 224 9.10 23.82 11.41
C PHE A 224 10.08 24.77 10.70
N LEU A 225 11.17 24.18 10.21
CA LEU A 225 12.18 24.84 9.38
C LEU A 225 12.38 24.02 8.11
N VAL A 226 12.20 24.64 6.96
CA VAL A 226 12.46 24.00 5.67
C VAL A 226 13.83 24.42 5.17
N LEU A 227 14.67 23.46 4.89
CA LEU A 227 15.99 23.62 4.29
C LEU A 227 15.90 23.23 2.82
N THR A 228 16.10 24.16 1.91
CA THR A 228 16.04 23.91 0.47
C THR A 228 17.45 23.87 -0.13
N ALA A 229 17.63 23.09 -1.19
CA ALA A 229 18.80 23.21 -2.04
C ALA A 229 18.70 24.50 -2.88
N ASP A 230 19.76 25.31 -2.92
CA ASP A 230 19.90 26.47 -3.81
C ASP A 230 20.33 26.02 -5.23
#